data_e891354bf8b41ab3350b7497140593a9
#
_entry.id   e891354bf8b41ab3350b7497140593a9
#
_cell.length_a   1.000
_cell.length_b   1.000
_cell.length_c   1.000
_cell.angle_alpha   90.00
_cell.angle_beta   90.00
_cell.angle_gamma   90.00
#
_symmetry.space_group_name_H-M   'P 1'
#
loop_
_entity.id
_entity.type
_entity.pdbx_description
1 polymer ?
#
loop_
_entity_poly.entity_id
_entity_poly.type
_entity_poly.pdbx_seq_one_letter_code
_entity_poly.pdbx_strand_id
1 'polypeptide(L)'
;MIDLFDKCSTDAGAFARYRLAKERYFHQPVLEGTPGPRMRFNGKEVIQWAVNNYCGLAGNEEVKAAARESVETWGTYSPMGSRMLTGNTPQHIELERRLAEFLQKPAAVLFNYGYLGVMGSMSALVGPDDQVIIDKLSHASIVDGAILASAGRRFRPFKHNDLDNLEFHLKAANRERKGGVLIVTEGVYGMRGDLADLPGICDLKDKYHARLMIDDAHGFGVMGESGRGTGEYYGVQERVDMYFGTFAKAFAAIGGVTATDEKVADFIRCNARTNVFAKALPMVYVDAIGKSLEMLQSRPELRERMWAVAKRLQDGLQELGYDIGDTQSPITPVYVPAGDRETGEGMVRMLREEFGVFVSGVVYPVVPRGVILFRMIPTAAHSDEEVDVTLAAYKEMRDRMKLDLSLKPSRANR
;
A
#
# COMPACT_ATOMS: atom_id res chain seq x y z
N MET A 1 18.52 -0.82 38.78
CA MET A 1 17.36 -0.19 38.09
C MET A 1 17.60 -0.43 36.62
N ILE A 2 16.62 -0.94 35.85
CA ILE A 2 16.75 -1.16 34.41
C ILE A 2 16.37 0.15 33.73
N ASP A 3 17.26 0.70 32.92
CA ASP A 3 16.98 1.91 32.14
C ASP A 3 16.11 1.58 30.92
N LEU A 4 15.16 2.49 30.55
CA LEU A 4 14.28 2.33 29.39
C LEU A 4 15.07 2.18 28.09
N PHE A 5 16.25 2.82 27.99
CA PHE A 5 17.06 2.81 26.75
C PHE A 5 18.04 1.62 26.69
N ASP A 6 18.22 0.82 27.76
CA ASP A 6 19.09 -0.37 27.73
C ASP A 6 18.74 -1.31 26.57
N LYS A 7 17.43 -1.50 26.30
CA LYS A 7 16.94 -2.31 25.18
C LYS A 7 17.39 -1.82 23.79
N CYS A 8 17.76 -0.54 23.64
CA CYS A 8 18.22 0.03 22.38
C CYS A 8 19.59 -0.51 21.95
N SER A 9 20.37 -1.03 22.89
CA SER A 9 21.69 -1.64 22.67
C SER A 9 21.64 -3.17 22.52
N THR A 10 20.46 -3.78 22.69
CA THR A 10 20.27 -5.22 22.61
C THR A 10 19.75 -5.66 21.24
N ASP A 11 19.49 -6.95 21.06
CA ASP A 11 18.85 -7.56 19.91
C ASP A 11 17.32 -7.36 19.85
N ALA A 12 16.78 -6.46 20.64
CA ALA A 12 15.36 -6.12 20.64
C ALA A 12 14.93 -5.52 19.31
N GLY A 13 13.78 -5.98 18.81
CA GLY A 13 13.16 -5.53 17.57
C GLY A 13 13.48 -6.42 16.36
N ALA A 14 12.56 -6.42 15.40
CA ALA A 14 12.58 -7.33 14.26
C ALA A 14 13.80 -7.15 13.31
N PHE A 15 14.35 -5.94 13.25
CA PHE A 15 15.51 -5.61 12.41
C PHE A 15 16.81 -5.46 13.20
N ALA A 16 16.86 -6.01 14.44
CA ALA A 16 18.00 -5.87 15.35
C ALA A 16 19.34 -6.31 14.73
N ARG A 17 19.34 -7.42 13.96
CA ARG A 17 20.54 -7.92 13.27
C ARG A 17 21.18 -6.84 12.39
N TYR A 18 20.39 -6.18 11.52
CA TYR A 18 20.91 -5.16 10.61
C TYR A 18 21.28 -3.87 11.35
N ARG A 19 20.50 -3.51 12.39
CA ARG A 19 20.75 -2.34 13.22
C ARG A 19 22.06 -2.47 14.00
N LEU A 20 22.30 -3.60 14.64
CA LEU A 20 23.52 -3.87 15.42
C LEU A 20 24.76 -3.99 14.53
N ALA A 21 24.63 -4.60 13.37
CA ALA A 21 25.69 -4.66 12.36
C ALA A 21 25.93 -3.32 11.67
N LYS A 22 25.07 -2.30 11.91
CA LYS A 22 25.04 -1.02 11.17
C LYS A 22 24.92 -1.23 9.67
N GLU A 23 24.27 -2.32 9.28
CA GLU A 23 24.07 -2.75 7.92
C GLU A 23 22.92 -1.96 7.28
N ARG A 24 23.20 -1.20 6.23
CA ARG A 24 22.18 -0.44 5.46
C ARG A 24 21.90 -1.01 4.09
N TYR A 25 22.53 -2.09 3.74
CA TYR A 25 22.36 -2.69 2.41
C TYR A 25 20.99 -3.35 2.23
N PHE A 26 20.53 -4.08 3.23
CA PHE A 26 19.25 -4.80 3.21
C PHE A 26 18.12 -4.01 3.87
N HIS A 27 18.41 -3.17 4.86
CA HIS A 27 17.43 -2.27 5.47
C HIS A 27 17.90 -0.82 5.32
N GLN A 28 16.99 0.09 5.02
CA GLN A 28 17.29 1.51 4.76
C GLN A 28 18.35 1.75 3.65
N PRO A 29 18.26 1.04 2.50
CA PRO A 29 19.19 1.27 1.39
C PRO A 29 19.07 2.72 0.89
N VAL A 30 20.19 3.30 0.47
CA VAL A 30 20.22 4.65 -0.09
C VAL A 30 20.14 4.56 -1.60
N LEU A 31 19.03 5.02 -2.18
CA LEU A 31 18.83 5.18 -3.60
C LEU A 31 18.90 6.68 -3.95
N GLU A 32 19.57 7.01 -5.04
CA GLU A 32 19.77 8.38 -5.50
C GLU A 32 19.09 8.60 -6.85
N GLY A 33 18.64 9.84 -7.08
CA GLY A 33 18.00 10.27 -8.32
C GLY A 33 16.49 10.40 -8.21
N THR A 34 15.85 10.76 -9.31
CA THR A 34 14.40 10.85 -9.42
C THR A 34 13.79 9.45 -9.38
N PRO A 35 12.70 9.21 -8.60
CA PRO A 35 12.02 7.93 -8.59
C PRO A 35 11.54 7.52 -9.99
N GLY A 36 12.18 6.52 -10.57
CA GLY A 36 11.93 6.03 -11.92
C GLY A 36 12.45 4.61 -12.08
N PRO A 37 12.40 4.03 -13.28
CA PRO A 37 12.90 2.66 -13.53
C PRO A 37 14.40 2.54 -13.35
N ARG A 38 15.14 3.64 -13.52
CA ARG A 38 16.59 3.71 -13.30
C ARG A 38 16.90 4.69 -12.18
N MET A 39 17.67 4.22 -11.21
CA MET A 39 18.18 5.01 -10.08
C MET A 39 19.63 4.64 -9.82
N ARG A 40 20.29 5.31 -8.90
CA ARG A 40 21.66 4.96 -8.49
C ARG A 40 21.65 4.30 -7.11
N PHE A 41 22.45 3.25 -7.00
CA PHE A 41 22.69 2.54 -5.75
C PHE A 41 24.20 2.28 -5.62
N ASN A 42 24.81 2.73 -4.53
CA ASN A 42 26.26 2.65 -4.33
C ASN A 42 27.08 3.19 -5.52
N GLY A 43 26.63 4.33 -6.08
CA GLY A 43 27.30 5.00 -7.20
C GLY A 43 27.10 4.36 -8.59
N LYS A 44 26.44 3.20 -8.68
CA LYS A 44 26.11 2.51 -9.94
C LYS A 44 24.65 2.73 -10.32
N GLU A 45 24.38 2.83 -11.62
CA GLU A 45 23.00 2.80 -12.12
C GLU A 45 22.43 1.40 -11.98
N VAL A 46 21.17 1.31 -11.54
CA VAL A 46 20.42 0.06 -11.38
C VAL A 46 19.03 0.19 -11.97
N ILE A 47 18.51 -0.89 -12.56
CA ILE A 47 17.09 -1.05 -12.85
C ILE A 47 16.39 -1.36 -11.53
N GLN A 48 15.53 -0.47 -11.08
CA GLN A 48 14.91 -0.62 -9.77
C GLN A 48 13.45 -1.05 -9.87
N TRP A 49 13.06 -2.02 -9.04
CA TRP A 49 11.70 -2.58 -8.96
C TRP A 49 11.02 -2.34 -7.61
N ALA A 50 11.58 -1.44 -6.78
CA ALA A 50 11.14 -1.30 -5.38
C ALA A 50 10.24 -0.09 -5.11
N VAL A 51 10.21 0.89 -6.02
CA VAL A 51 9.47 2.15 -5.85
C VAL A 51 8.03 2.00 -6.34
N ASN A 52 7.06 2.44 -5.53
CA ASN A 52 5.62 2.30 -5.81
C ASN A 52 5.09 3.31 -6.85
N ASN A 53 5.84 3.61 -7.89
CA ASN A 53 5.51 4.61 -8.91
C ASN A 53 4.72 4.01 -10.08
N TYR A 54 3.64 3.29 -9.83
CA TYR A 54 2.88 2.46 -10.76
C TYR A 54 2.67 3.08 -12.15
N CYS A 55 2.11 4.29 -12.20
CA CYS A 55 1.80 4.98 -13.45
C CYS A 55 2.95 5.90 -13.94
N GLY A 56 4.12 5.86 -13.30
CA GLY A 56 5.29 6.62 -13.72
C GLY A 56 5.22 8.13 -13.44
N LEU A 57 4.32 8.58 -12.57
CA LEU A 57 4.04 10.02 -12.38
C LEU A 57 5.08 10.76 -11.54
N ALA A 58 5.90 10.07 -10.72
CA ALA A 58 6.84 10.73 -9.80
C ALA A 58 7.89 11.62 -10.50
N GLY A 59 8.29 11.25 -11.72
CA GLY A 59 9.20 12.04 -12.54
C GLY A 59 8.52 12.82 -13.66
N ASN A 60 7.19 12.77 -13.76
CA ASN A 60 6.45 13.35 -14.87
C ASN A 60 6.54 14.89 -14.87
N GLU A 61 6.83 15.48 -16.02
CA GLU A 61 7.06 16.93 -16.15
C GLU A 61 5.80 17.76 -15.91
N GLU A 62 4.62 17.26 -16.25
CA GLU A 62 3.36 18.00 -16.01
C GLU A 62 3.02 18.04 -14.52
N VAL A 63 3.23 16.94 -13.80
CA VAL A 63 3.06 16.90 -12.33
C VAL A 63 4.08 17.82 -11.66
N LYS A 64 5.34 17.79 -12.12
CA LYS A 64 6.41 18.67 -11.63
C LYS A 64 6.11 20.14 -11.95
N ALA A 65 5.53 20.45 -13.12
CA ALA A 65 5.14 21.80 -13.48
C ALA A 65 4.04 22.33 -12.57
N ALA A 66 2.99 21.54 -12.30
CA ALA A 66 1.94 21.88 -11.35
C ALA A 66 2.50 22.15 -9.94
N ALA A 67 3.45 21.33 -9.49
CA ALA A 67 4.10 21.53 -8.20
C ALA A 67 4.94 22.83 -8.17
N ARG A 68 5.69 23.16 -9.24
CA ARG A 68 6.45 24.41 -9.35
C ARG A 68 5.54 25.64 -9.31
N GLU A 69 4.49 25.63 -10.11
CA GLU A 69 3.49 26.71 -10.13
C GLU A 69 2.84 26.91 -8.75
N SER A 70 2.54 25.81 -8.07
CA SER A 70 1.99 25.86 -6.71
C SER A 70 2.95 26.51 -5.71
N VAL A 71 4.26 26.22 -5.80
CA VAL A 71 5.27 26.87 -4.95
C VAL A 71 5.35 28.36 -5.22
N GLU A 72 5.32 28.79 -6.49
CA GLU A 72 5.34 30.20 -6.87
C GLU A 72 4.08 30.95 -6.36
N THR A 73 2.91 30.31 -6.42
CA THR A 73 1.64 30.91 -6.04
C THR A 73 1.43 30.94 -4.53
N TRP A 74 1.75 29.84 -3.84
CA TRP A 74 1.35 29.62 -2.45
C TRP A 74 2.52 29.59 -1.46
N GLY A 75 3.77 29.54 -1.94
CA GLY A 75 4.94 29.26 -1.11
C GLY A 75 5.06 27.79 -0.75
N THR A 76 6.05 27.47 0.06
CA THR A 76 6.45 26.07 0.34
C THR A 76 5.50 25.34 1.27
N TYR A 77 4.77 26.03 2.13
CA TYR A 77 3.87 25.43 3.11
C TYR A 77 2.63 26.29 3.40
N SER A 78 1.84 26.55 2.39
CA SER A 78 0.49 27.07 2.56
C SER A 78 -0.48 25.88 2.76
N PRO A 79 -1.54 25.99 3.59
CA PRO A 79 -1.98 27.18 4.34
C PRO A 79 -1.48 27.24 5.80
N MET A 80 -0.56 26.39 6.25
CA MET A 80 0.04 26.36 7.59
C MET A 80 -0.92 26.13 8.77
N GLY A 81 -2.20 25.91 8.52
CA GLY A 81 -3.24 25.68 9.52
C GLY A 81 -3.75 24.23 9.51
N SER A 82 -4.49 23.82 10.54
CA SER A 82 -5.29 22.59 10.47
C SER A 82 -6.55 22.83 9.65
N ARG A 83 -7.10 21.77 9.03
CA ARG A 83 -8.37 21.83 8.30
C ARG A 83 -9.52 22.35 9.15
N MET A 84 -9.46 22.08 10.46
CA MET A 84 -10.48 22.53 11.43
C MET A 84 -10.46 24.05 11.65
N LEU A 85 -9.34 24.72 11.45
CA LEU A 85 -9.18 26.15 11.75
C LEU A 85 -8.87 26.96 10.48
N THR A 86 -7.61 27.14 10.15
CA THR A 86 -7.15 28.05 9.10
C THR A 86 -6.60 27.34 7.85
N GLY A 87 -6.61 26.02 7.84
CA GLY A 87 -6.02 25.19 6.78
C GLY A 87 -7.01 24.71 5.72
N ASN A 88 -8.27 25.15 5.75
CA ASN A 88 -9.27 24.75 4.78
C ASN A 88 -9.35 25.76 3.64
N THR A 89 -8.85 25.43 2.46
CA THR A 89 -8.86 26.29 1.28
C THR A 89 -9.85 25.80 0.22
N PRO A 90 -10.30 26.65 -0.71
CA PRO A 90 -11.14 26.22 -1.83
C PRO A 90 -10.53 25.06 -2.63
N GLN A 91 -9.20 25.02 -2.79
CA GLN A 91 -8.50 23.98 -3.53
C GLN A 91 -8.55 22.62 -2.82
N HIS A 92 -8.47 22.59 -1.48
CA HIS A 92 -8.67 21.37 -0.72
C HIS A 92 -10.10 20.83 -0.89
N ILE A 93 -11.10 21.71 -0.82
CA ILE A 93 -12.51 21.32 -0.99
C ILE A 93 -12.75 20.80 -2.41
N GLU A 94 -12.19 21.47 -3.41
CA GLU A 94 -12.33 21.03 -4.80
C GLU A 94 -11.62 19.71 -5.07
N LEU A 95 -10.43 19.49 -4.48
CA LEU A 95 -9.75 18.19 -4.59
C LEU A 95 -10.56 17.07 -3.92
N GLU A 96 -11.13 17.31 -2.73
CA GLU A 96 -12.02 16.34 -2.08
C GLU A 96 -13.24 16.03 -2.95
N ARG A 97 -13.87 17.01 -3.55
CA ARG A 97 -15.00 16.83 -4.46
C ARG A 97 -14.62 15.98 -5.68
N ARG A 98 -13.51 16.30 -6.36
CA ARG A 98 -13.01 15.55 -7.52
C ARG A 98 -12.64 14.09 -7.17
N LEU A 99 -12.04 13.87 -6.01
CA LEU A 99 -11.69 12.53 -5.54
C LEU A 99 -12.94 11.71 -5.16
N ALA A 100 -13.93 12.33 -4.53
CA ALA A 100 -15.21 11.69 -4.23
C ALA A 100 -15.93 11.27 -5.52
N GLU A 101 -15.98 12.16 -6.50
CA GLU A 101 -16.57 11.89 -7.82
C GLU A 101 -15.82 10.75 -8.54
N PHE A 102 -14.49 10.79 -8.56
CA PHE A 102 -13.68 9.72 -9.14
C PHE A 102 -13.95 8.37 -8.49
N LEU A 103 -14.06 8.32 -7.16
CA LEU A 103 -14.33 7.11 -6.39
C LEU A 103 -15.81 6.73 -6.33
N GLN A 104 -16.70 7.50 -6.99
CA GLN A 104 -18.15 7.30 -6.98
C GLN A 104 -18.73 7.26 -5.56
N LYS A 105 -18.27 8.17 -4.71
CA LYS A 105 -18.77 8.35 -3.34
C LYS A 105 -19.30 9.78 -3.15
N PRO A 106 -20.28 9.99 -2.25
CA PRO A 106 -20.86 11.32 -2.04
C PRO A 106 -19.86 12.37 -1.52
N ALA A 107 -18.88 11.96 -0.71
CA ALA A 107 -17.92 12.88 -0.10
C ALA A 107 -16.56 12.21 0.13
N ALA A 108 -15.53 13.04 0.33
CA ALA A 108 -14.19 12.60 0.66
C ALA A 108 -13.54 13.47 1.74
N VAL A 109 -12.56 12.92 2.42
CA VAL A 109 -11.75 13.59 3.46
C VAL A 109 -10.28 13.37 3.16
N LEU A 110 -9.50 14.44 3.02
CA LEU A 110 -8.06 14.41 2.81
C LEU A 110 -7.30 14.23 4.12
N PHE A 111 -6.22 13.47 4.07
CA PHE A 111 -5.26 13.25 5.16
C PHE A 111 -3.83 13.48 4.67
N ASN A 112 -2.94 13.94 5.57
CA ASN A 112 -1.54 14.22 5.22
C ASN A 112 -0.71 12.97 4.95
N TYR A 113 -1.08 11.83 5.52
CA TYR A 113 -0.41 10.54 5.35
C TYR A 113 -1.45 9.43 5.26
N GLY A 114 -1.20 8.45 4.39
CA GLY A 114 -2.07 7.28 4.25
C GLY A 114 -2.28 6.54 5.56
N TYR A 115 -1.18 6.29 6.29
CA TYR A 115 -1.21 5.63 7.61
C TYR A 115 -2.18 6.32 8.59
N LEU A 116 -2.08 7.66 8.68
CA LEU A 116 -2.93 8.47 9.55
C LEU A 116 -4.39 8.52 9.05
N GLY A 117 -4.60 8.41 7.75
CA GLY A 117 -5.94 8.40 7.16
C GLY A 117 -6.72 7.15 7.53
N VAL A 118 -6.12 5.96 7.36
CA VAL A 118 -6.74 4.68 7.77
C VAL A 118 -7.02 4.68 9.27
N MET A 119 -5.98 4.94 10.08
CA MET A 119 -6.07 4.94 11.53
C MET A 119 -7.10 5.96 12.06
N GLY A 120 -7.09 7.18 11.47
CA GLY A 120 -7.99 8.26 11.84
C GLY A 120 -9.44 7.97 11.49
N SER A 121 -9.72 7.43 10.31
CA SER A 121 -11.07 7.08 9.88
C SER A 121 -11.66 5.99 10.76
N MET A 122 -10.89 4.94 11.06
CA MET A 122 -11.33 3.88 11.96
C MET A 122 -11.60 4.40 13.38
N SER A 123 -10.64 5.11 13.97
CA SER A 123 -10.73 5.59 15.35
C SER A 123 -11.74 6.72 15.55
N ALA A 124 -12.13 7.42 14.49
CA ALA A 124 -13.20 8.41 14.54
C ALA A 124 -14.58 7.75 14.68
N LEU A 125 -14.80 6.65 13.97
CA LEU A 125 -16.13 6.03 13.82
C LEU A 125 -16.43 4.96 14.86
N VAL A 126 -15.42 4.19 15.24
CA VAL A 126 -15.62 3.03 16.13
C VAL A 126 -15.55 3.46 17.58
N GLY A 127 -16.63 3.21 18.30
CA GLY A 127 -16.76 3.47 19.73
C GLY A 127 -16.63 2.22 20.61
N PRO A 128 -16.81 2.39 21.94
CA PRO A 128 -16.62 1.30 22.90
C PRO A 128 -17.60 0.12 22.74
N ASP A 129 -18.75 0.35 22.16
CA ASP A 129 -19.83 -0.65 22.00
C ASP A 129 -19.78 -1.32 20.61
N ASP A 130 -18.92 -0.83 19.71
CA ASP A 130 -18.77 -1.34 18.37
C ASP A 130 -17.75 -2.50 18.30
N GLN A 131 -17.79 -3.25 17.21
CA GLN A 131 -16.87 -4.36 16.93
C GLN A 131 -16.07 -4.08 15.65
N VAL A 132 -14.78 -4.43 15.67
CA VAL A 132 -13.91 -4.34 14.49
C VAL A 132 -13.43 -5.74 14.11
N ILE A 133 -13.58 -6.09 12.83
CA ILE A 133 -13.10 -7.35 12.26
C ILE A 133 -12.12 -6.99 11.12
N ILE A 134 -10.89 -7.48 11.19
CA ILE A 134 -9.85 -7.18 10.20
C ILE A 134 -9.27 -8.46 9.60
N ASP A 135 -8.81 -8.42 8.36
CA ASP A 135 -7.99 -9.51 7.82
C ASP A 135 -6.65 -9.56 8.55
N LYS A 136 -6.16 -10.76 8.88
CA LYS A 136 -4.93 -10.93 9.67
C LYS A 136 -3.65 -10.49 8.95
N LEU A 137 -3.68 -10.36 7.60
CA LEU A 137 -2.57 -9.87 6.79
C LEU A 137 -2.69 -8.37 6.47
N SER A 138 -3.65 -7.68 7.07
CA SER A 138 -3.82 -6.24 6.90
C SER A 138 -2.58 -5.44 7.27
N HIS A 139 -2.40 -4.33 6.57
CA HIS A 139 -1.33 -3.36 6.81
C HIS A 139 -1.33 -2.85 8.27
N ALA A 140 -0.15 -2.49 8.76
CA ALA A 140 0.02 -1.99 10.13
C ALA A 140 -0.91 -0.81 10.48
N SER A 141 -1.26 0.06 9.52
CA SER A 141 -2.21 1.15 9.73
C SER A 141 -3.62 0.68 10.10
N ILE A 142 -4.07 -0.45 9.55
CA ILE A 142 -5.36 -1.08 9.90
C ILE A 142 -5.27 -1.70 11.30
N VAL A 143 -4.18 -2.40 11.59
CA VAL A 143 -3.96 -3.02 12.91
C VAL A 143 -3.91 -1.96 14.00
N ASP A 144 -3.12 -0.90 13.82
CA ASP A 144 -3.00 0.21 14.78
C ASP A 144 -4.32 1.01 14.87
N GLY A 145 -5.02 1.16 13.75
CA GLY A 145 -6.36 1.74 13.71
C GLY A 145 -7.35 0.92 14.54
N ALA A 146 -7.33 -0.41 14.43
CA ALA A 146 -8.18 -1.31 15.21
C ALA A 146 -7.84 -1.27 16.71
N ILE A 147 -6.55 -1.23 17.05
CA ILE A 147 -6.09 -1.09 18.45
C ILE A 147 -6.59 0.24 19.05
N LEU A 148 -6.39 1.34 18.33
CA LEU A 148 -6.80 2.67 18.79
C LEU A 148 -8.32 2.79 18.90
N ALA A 149 -9.06 2.35 17.89
CA ALA A 149 -10.50 2.37 17.83
C ALA A 149 -11.15 1.55 18.96
N SER A 150 -10.60 0.37 19.24
CA SER A 150 -11.10 -0.50 20.31
C SER A 150 -10.72 -0.04 21.72
N ALA A 151 -9.99 1.09 21.86
CA ALA A 151 -9.45 1.58 23.13
C ALA A 151 -8.68 0.50 23.91
N GLY A 152 -7.91 -0.31 23.20
CA GLY A 152 -7.17 -1.45 23.76
C GLY A 152 -8.02 -2.70 24.01
N ARG A 153 -9.32 -2.69 23.64
CA ARG A 153 -10.16 -3.88 23.64
C ARG A 153 -9.85 -4.77 22.45
N ARG A 154 -10.37 -6.00 22.47
CA ARG A 154 -10.08 -6.98 21.43
C ARG A 154 -10.81 -6.66 20.14
N PHE A 155 -10.09 -6.38 19.05
CA PHE A 155 -10.58 -6.53 17.69
C PHE A 155 -10.46 -8.01 17.25
N ARG A 156 -11.11 -8.40 16.16
CA ARG A 156 -11.20 -9.79 15.70
C ARG A 156 -10.44 -9.95 14.37
N PRO A 157 -9.21 -10.50 14.35
CA PRO A 157 -8.57 -10.83 13.10
C PRO A 157 -9.17 -12.13 12.54
N PHE A 158 -9.63 -12.10 11.28
CA PHE A 158 -10.01 -13.32 10.56
C PHE A 158 -8.85 -13.82 9.68
N LYS A 159 -8.86 -15.10 9.35
CA LYS A 159 -7.87 -15.69 8.47
C LYS A 159 -7.95 -15.06 7.08
N HIS A 160 -6.77 -14.84 6.50
CA HIS A 160 -6.66 -14.18 5.21
C HIS A 160 -7.54 -14.81 4.12
N ASN A 161 -8.40 -14.00 3.51
CA ASN A 161 -9.36 -14.37 2.47
C ASN A 161 -10.26 -15.58 2.79
N ASP A 162 -10.47 -15.90 4.08
CA ASP A 162 -11.32 -17.01 4.54
C ASP A 162 -12.71 -16.48 4.93
N LEU A 163 -13.65 -16.57 3.99
CA LEU A 163 -15.02 -16.08 4.18
C LEU A 163 -15.76 -16.87 5.29
N ASP A 164 -15.50 -18.17 5.46
CA ASP A 164 -16.11 -18.96 6.53
C ASP A 164 -15.61 -18.48 7.89
N ASN A 165 -14.34 -18.17 8.00
CA ASN A 165 -13.75 -17.61 9.21
C ASN A 165 -14.24 -16.17 9.47
N LEU A 166 -14.41 -15.35 8.43
CA LEU A 166 -15.04 -14.03 8.55
C LEU A 166 -16.48 -14.18 9.07
N GLU A 167 -17.27 -15.09 8.50
CA GLU A 167 -18.64 -15.34 8.94
C GLU A 167 -18.70 -15.81 10.40
N PHE A 168 -17.77 -16.68 10.82
CA PHE A 168 -17.65 -17.10 12.22
C PHE A 168 -17.48 -15.88 13.15
N HIS A 169 -16.61 -14.94 12.81
CA HIS A 169 -16.39 -13.72 13.59
C HIS A 169 -17.59 -12.77 13.55
N LEU A 170 -18.28 -12.65 12.42
CA LEU A 170 -19.50 -11.85 12.29
C LEU A 170 -20.64 -12.41 13.16
N LYS A 171 -20.84 -13.73 13.19
CA LYS A 171 -21.78 -14.39 14.08
C LYS A 171 -21.49 -14.11 15.56
N ALA A 172 -20.21 -14.16 15.95
CA ALA A 172 -19.79 -13.85 17.31
C ALA A 172 -20.02 -12.37 17.64
N ALA A 173 -19.58 -11.46 16.74
CA ALA A 173 -19.78 -10.02 16.91
C ALA A 173 -21.27 -9.65 17.05
N ASN A 174 -22.15 -10.24 16.22
CA ASN A 174 -23.60 -10.00 16.29
C ASN A 174 -24.25 -10.42 17.61
N ARG A 175 -23.72 -11.44 18.27
CA ARG A 175 -24.21 -11.86 19.60
C ARG A 175 -23.78 -10.92 20.73
N GLU A 176 -22.62 -10.31 20.56
CA GLU A 176 -21.94 -9.55 21.62
C GLU A 176 -22.07 -8.03 21.47
N ARG A 177 -22.36 -7.55 20.26
CA ARG A 177 -22.39 -6.11 19.98
C ARG A 177 -23.56 -5.41 20.66
N LYS A 178 -23.28 -4.20 21.13
CA LYS A 178 -24.30 -3.21 21.53
C LYS A 178 -24.39 -2.08 20.49
N GLY A 179 -23.36 -1.93 19.66
CA GLY A 179 -23.22 -0.97 18.58
C GLY A 179 -23.08 -1.61 17.19
N GLY A 180 -22.34 -0.96 16.31
CA GLY A 180 -22.07 -1.39 14.94
C GLY A 180 -20.99 -2.47 14.81
N VAL A 181 -20.80 -2.97 13.59
CA VAL A 181 -19.68 -3.83 13.20
C VAL A 181 -19.00 -3.21 11.99
N LEU A 182 -17.69 -3.01 12.06
CA LEU A 182 -16.84 -2.57 10.94
C LEU A 182 -15.93 -3.73 10.51
N ILE A 183 -16.05 -4.13 9.25
CA ILE A 183 -15.09 -5.02 8.59
C ILE A 183 -14.06 -4.12 7.89
N VAL A 184 -12.76 -4.42 8.06
CA VAL A 184 -11.68 -3.70 7.35
C VAL A 184 -10.77 -4.73 6.69
N THR A 185 -10.49 -4.52 5.40
CA THR A 185 -9.59 -5.35 4.58
C THR A 185 -8.80 -4.47 3.63
N GLU A 186 -7.71 -5.00 3.05
CA GLU A 186 -7.08 -4.35 1.90
C GLU A 186 -7.83 -4.72 0.62
N GLY A 187 -7.83 -3.85 -0.37
CA GLY A 187 -8.28 -4.21 -1.72
C GLY A 187 -7.25 -5.09 -2.41
N VAL A 188 -6.00 -4.61 -2.44
CA VAL A 188 -4.81 -5.33 -2.91
C VAL A 188 -3.84 -5.49 -1.76
N TYR A 189 -3.46 -6.72 -1.43
CA TYR A 189 -2.47 -6.99 -0.37
C TYR A 189 -1.05 -6.66 -0.84
N GLY A 190 -0.51 -5.60 -0.29
CA GLY A 190 0.69 -4.91 -0.81
C GLY A 190 1.97 -5.74 -0.86
N MET A 191 2.06 -6.87 -0.14
CA MET A 191 3.25 -7.75 -0.16
C MET A 191 3.07 -8.93 -1.11
N ARG A 192 1.84 -9.41 -1.29
CA ARG A 192 1.53 -10.64 -2.00
C ARG A 192 0.96 -10.41 -3.39
N GLY A 193 0.32 -9.25 -3.59
CA GLY A 193 -0.33 -8.90 -4.85
C GLY A 193 -1.69 -9.57 -5.08
N ASP A 194 -2.15 -10.41 -4.16
CA ASP A 194 -3.48 -11.00 -4.20
C ASP A 194 -4.56 -9.98 -3.78
N LEU A 195 -5.80 -10.25 -4.15
CA LEU A 195 -6.95 -9.38 -3.89
C LEU A 195 -7.83 -9.97 -2.80
N ALA A 196 -8.52 -9.09 -2.05
CA ALA A 196 -9.60 -9.54 -1.19
C ALA A 196 -10.79 -10.04 -2.02
N ASP A 197 -11.48 -11.07 -1.54
CA ASP A 197 -12.77 -11.48 -2.11
C ASP A 197 -13.86 -10.47 -1.72
N LEU A 198 -13.83 -9.28 -2.36
CA LEU A 198 -14.79 -8.21 -2.06
C LEU A 198 -16.25 -8.60 -2.31
N PRO A 199 -16.61 -9.35 -3.38
CA PRO A 199 -17.99 -9.81 -3.55
C PRO A 199 -18.49 -10.63 -2.35
N GLY A 200 -17.72 -11.63 -1.92
CA GLY A 200 -18.08 -12.47 -0.78
C GLY A 200 -18.12 -11.70 0.54
N ILE A 201 -17.17 -10.78 0.76
CA ILE A 201 -17.17 -9.89 1.93
C ILE A 201 -18.41 -8.98 1.93
N CYS A 202 -18.80 -8.43 0.77
CA CYS A 202 -19.99 -7.61 0.63
C CYS A 202 -21.27 -8.41 0.95
N ASP A 203 -21.37 -9.66 0.52
CA ASP A 203 -22.51 -10.52 0.84
C ASP A 203 -22.61 -10.77 2.35
N LEU A 204 -21.48 -11.04 2.99
CA LEU A 204 -21.45 -11.23 4.43
C LEU A 204 -21.76 -9.94 5.21
N LYS A 205 -21.22 -8.79 4.79
CA LYS A 205 -21.54 -7.51 5.47
C LYS A 205 -23.03 -7.20 5.40
N ASP A 206 -23.67 -7.41 4.25
CA ASP A 206 -25.10 -7.15 4.07
C ASP A 206 -25.91 -8.12 4.93
N LYS A 207 -25.58 -9.43 4.92
CA LYS A 207 -26.22 -10.46 5.75
C LYS A 207 -26.19 -10.17 7.24
N TYR A 208 -25.08 -9.61 7.73
CA TYR A 208 -24.87 -9.36 9.16
C TYR A 208 -25.03 -7.89 9.56
N HIS A 209 -25.54 -7.04 8.66
CA HIS A 209 -25.69 -5.59 8.88
C HIS A 209 -24.41 -4.93 9.41
N ALA A 210 -23.26 -5.30 8.83
CA ALA A 210 -21.97 -4.70 9.09
C ALA A 210 -21.67 -3.59 8.07
N ARG A 211 -20.63 -2.79 8.32
CA ARG A 211 -20.05 -1.84 7.37
C ARG A 211 -18.70 -2.32 6.90
N LEU A 212 -18.35 -1.98 5.65
CA LEU A 212 -17.09 -2.36 5.03
C LEU A 212 -16.24 -1.13 4.72
N MET A 213 -15.02 -1.11 5.25
CA MET A 213 -13.95 -0.22 4.82
C MET A 213 -12.89 -1.03 4.07
N ILE A 214 -12.47 -0.55 2.90
CA ILE A 214 -11.33 -1.10 2.19
C ILE A 214 -10.16 -0.11 2.19
N ASP A 215 -8.95 -0.61 2.50
CA ASP A 215 -7.69 0.08 2.23
C ASP A 215 -7.21 -0.37 0.85
N ASP A 216 -7.47 0.45 -0.14
CA ASP A 216 -7.10 0.16 -1.53
C ASP A 216 -5.84 0.93 -1.96
N ALA A 217 -4.91 1.09 -1.03
CA ALA A 217 -3.68 1.83 -1.26
C ALA A 217 -2.87 1.34 -2.47
N HIS A 218 -3.00 0.07 -2.85
CA HIS A 218 -2.35 -0.53 -4.02
C HIS A 218 -3.29 -0.71 -5.22
N GLY A 219 -4.60 -0.56 -5.04
CA GLY A 219 -5.58 -0.62 -6.13
C GLY A 219 -5.94 0.76 -6.69
N PHE A 220 -5.92 1.80 -5.84
CA PHE A 220 -6.26 3.18 -6.21
C PHE A 220 -5.30 3.74 -7.28
N GLY A 221 -5.82 4.05 -8.46
CA GLY A 221 -5.06 4.44 -9.64
C GLY A 221 -4.50 3.26 -10.45
N VAL A 222 -4.73 2.01 -10.03
CA VAL A 222 -4.08 0.79 -10.56
C VAL A 222 -5.09 -0.24 -11.07
N MET A 223 -6.10 -0.56 -10.24
CA MET A 223 -7.10 -1.60 -10.50
C MET A 223 -8.37 -0.99 -11.10
N GLY A 224 -9.11 -1.81 -11.84
CA GLY A 224 -10.33 -1.40 -12.54
C GLY A 224 -10.06 -0.71 -13.87
N GLU A 225 -11.09 -0.62 -14.71
CA GLU A 225 -11.00 -0.05 -16.05
C GLU A 225 -10.62 1.45 -16.00
N SER A 226 -11.24 2.20 -15.08
CA SER A 226 -10.97 3.63 -14.90
C SER A 226 -9.86 3.90 -13.88
N GLY A 227 -9.34 2.87 -13.18
CA GLY A 227 -8.36 3.01 -12.10
C GLY A 227 -8.97 3.44 -10.77
N ARG A 228 -10.28 3.24 -10.58
CA ARG A 228 -10.93 3.56 -9.28
C ARG A 228 -10.56 2.58 -8.18
N GLY A 229 -10.03 1.41 -8.53
CA GLY A 229 -9.54 0.42 -7.59
C GLY A 229 -10.28 -0.91 -7.63
N THR A 230 -10.12 -1.69 -6.57
CA THR A 230 -10.63 -3.07 -6.48
C THR A 230 -12.16 -3.14 -6.40
N GLY A 231 -12.82 -2.12 -5.87
CA GLY A 231 -14.28 -2.04 -5.88
C GLY A 231 -14.84 -1.99 -7.31
N GLU A 232 -14.23 -1.18 -8.19
CA GLU A 232 -14.56 -1.13 -9.62
C GLU A 232 -14.19 -2.45 -10.31
N TYR A 233 -12.99 -2.98 -10.04
CA TYR A 233 -12.53 -4.24 -10.64
C TYR A 233 -13.52 -5.40 -10.44
N TYR A 234 -14.14 -5.49 -9.28
CA TYR A 234 -15.13 -6.51 -8.96
C TYR A 234 -16.58 -6.10 -9.25
N GLY A 235 -16.84 -4.86 -9.68
CA GLY A 235 -18.19 -4.35 -9.87
C GLY A 235 -19.00 -4.17 -8.59
N VAL A 236 -18.33 -3.97 -7.46
CA VAL A 236 -18.95 -3.80 -6.13
C VAL A 236 -18.67 -2.44 -5.49
N GLN A 237 -18.25 -1.45 -6.28
CA GLN A 237 -17.86 -0.11 -5.80
C GLN A 237 -18.92 0.54 -4.91
N GLU A 238 -20.19 0.42 -5.26
CA GLU A 238 -21.30 0.99 -4.50
C GLU A 238 -21.52 0.29 -3.14
N ARG A 239 -21.18 -1.00 -3.05
CA ARG A 239 -21.36 -1.82 -1.85
C ARG A 239 -20.27 -1.60 -0.80
N VAL A 240 -19.16 -0.97 -1.15
CA VAL A 240 -18.10 -0.56 -0.20
C VAL A 240 -18.56 0.70 0.51
N ASP A 241 -18.67 0.68 1.84
CA ASP A 241 -19.16 1.83 2.60
C ASP A 241 -18.12 2.93 2.77
N MET A 242 -16.85 2.56 2.94
CA MET A 242 -15.72 3.48 3.05
C MET A 242 -14.56 2.99 2.18
N TYR A 243 -14.10 3.86 1.32
CA TYR A 243 -12.97 3.60 0.43
C TYR A 243 -11.76 4.45 0.85
N PHE A 244 -10.66 3.81 1.17
CA PHE A 244 -9.42 4.50 1.45
C PHE A 244 -8.41 4.33 0.31
N GLY A 245 -7.81 5.44 -0.14
CA GLY A 245 -6.71 5.48 -1.11
C GLY A 245 -5.53 6.30 -0.61
N THR A 246 -4.31 5.92 -0.98
CA THR A 246 -3.11 6.70 -0.69
C THR A 246 -2.57 7.39 -1.94
N PHE A 247 -2.04 8.60 -1.77
CA PHE A 247 -1.35 9.31 -2.86
C PHE A 247 0.14 8.92 -2.97
N ALA A 248 0.67 8.17 -2.00
CA ALA A 248 2.09 7.81 -1.94
C ALA A 248 2.49 6.68 -2.92
N LYS A 249 1.63 6.35 -3.88
CA LYS A 249 1.85 5.28 -4.87
C LYS A 249 1.51 5.76 -6.27
N ALA A 250 0.41 5.32 -6.88
CA ALA A 250 0.04 5.69 -8.25
C ALA A 250 -0.06 7.21 -8.49
N PHE A 251 -0.42 7.98 -7.48
CA PHE A 251 -0.52 9.44 -7.54
C PHE A 251 0.81 10.19 -7.37
N ALA A 252 1.89 9.48 -7.03
CA ALA A 252 3.25 10.03 -6.91
C ALA A 252 3.37 11.26 -5.97
N ALA A 253 2.57 11.31 -4.90
CA ALA A 253 2.55 12.40 -3.93
C ALA A 253 2.59 11.85 -2.49
N ILE A 254 2.20 12.65 -1.52
CA ILE A 254 2.03 12.24 -0.13
C ILE A 254 0.59 12.47 0.31
N GLY A 255 0.11 11.73 1.30
CA GLY A 255 -1.24 11.86 1.82
C GLY A 255 -2.14 10.68 1.48
N GLY A 256 -3.43 10.85 1.74
CA GLY A 256 -4.46 9.87 1.44
C GLY A 256 -5.85 10.49 1.48
N VAL A 257 -6.82 9.70 1.06
CA VAL A 257 -8.23 10.08 0.99
C VAL A 257 -9.10 8.96 1.53
N THR A 258 -10.09 9.32 2.35
CA THR A 258 -11.22 8.44 2.69
C THR A 258 -12.45 8.97 1.97
N ALA A 259 -13.05 8.17 1.09
CA ALA A 259 -14.27 8.51 0.38
C ALA A 259 -15.44 7.67 0.91
N THR A 260 -16.58 8.30 1.19
CA THR A 260 -17.72 7.67 1.89
C THR A 260 -18.99 8.50 1.75
N ASP A 261 -20.03 8.16 2.51
CA ASP A 261 -21.25 8.95 2.68
C ASP A 261 -20.94 10.32 3.30
N GLU A 262 -21.71 11.35 2.92
CA GLU A 262 -21.52 12.74 3.37
C GLU A 262 -21.52 12.88 4.90
N LYS A 263 -22.48 12.26 5.58
CA LYS A 263 -22.57 12.33 7.04
C LYS A 263 -21.38 11.65 7.73
N VAL A 264 -20.90 10.57 7.14
CA VAL A 264 -19.72 9.85 7.64
C VAL A 264 -18.45 10.69 7.42
N ALA A 265 -18.30 11.31 6.25
CA ALA A 265 -17.20 12.21 5.96
C ALA A 265 -17.15 13.41 6.94
N ASP A 266 -18.29 14.04 7.19
CA ASP A 266 -18.39 15.15 8.16
C ASP A 266 -18.04 14.72 9.57
N PHE A 267 -18.51 13.53 9.97
CA PHE A 267 -18.17 12.97 11.27
C PHE A 267 -16.66 12.71 11.39
N ILE A 268 -16.04 12.14 10.34
CA ILE A 268 -14.58 11.91 10.29
C ILE A 268 -13.82 13.25 10.37
N ARG A 269 -14.22 14.28 9.62
CA ARG A 269 -13.59 15.62 9.66
C ARG A 269 -13.51 16.19 11.06
N CYS A 270 -14.55 15.98 11.86
CA CYS A 270 -14.66 16.54 13.20
C CYS A 270 -14.06 15.66 14.30
N ASN A 271 -13.95 14.34 14.09
CA ASN A 271 -13.60 13.40 15.14
C ASN A 271 -12.27 12.64 14.90
N ALA A 272 -11.77 12.59 13.65
CA ALA A 272 -10.48 11.99 13.37
C ALA A 272 -9.35 12.86 13.93
N ARG A 273 -8.78 12.47 15.08
CA ARG A 273 -7.69 13.21 15.73
C ARG A 273 -6.49 13.45 14.81
N THR A 274 -6.23 12.51 13.90
CA THR A 274 -5.16 12.58 12.90
C THR A 274 -5.44 13.61 11.79
N ASN A 275 -6.66 14.13 11.69
CA ASN A 275 -7.05 15.25 10.83
C ASN A 275 -7.17 16.54 11.64
N VAL A 276 -7.95 16.52 12.74
CA VAL A 276 -8.24 17.69 13.58
C VAL A 276 -6.97 18.35 14.15
N PHE A 277 -6.03 17.53 14.63
CA PHE A 277 -4.79 17.99 15.28
C PHE A 277 -3.57 17.97 14.36
N ALA A 278 -3.76 17.67 13.07
CA ALA A 278 -2.72 17.76 12.05
C ALA A 278 -2.82 19.10 11.28
N LYS A 279 -1.73 19.51 10.64
CA LYS A 279 -1.75 20.60 9.66
C LYS A 279 -2.44 20.11 8.38
N ALA A 280 -2.97 21.04 7.58
CA ALA A 280 -3.51 20.72 6.27
C ALA A 280 -2.40 20.20 5.33
N LEU A 281 -2.78 19.42 4.34
CA LEU A 281 -1.87 18.99 3.26
C LEU A 281 -1.36 20.26 2.54
N PRO A 282 -0.04 20.42 2.34
CA PRO A 282 0.49 21.60 1.65
C PRO A 282 -0.03 21.73 0.22
N MET A 283 -0.24 22.97 -0.23
CA MET A 283 -0.80 23.28 -1.55
C MET A 283 -0.02 22.64 -2.69
N VAL A 284 1.31 22.56 -2.57
CA VAL A 284 2.16 21.89 -3.56
C VAL A 284 1.74 20.44 -3.82
N TYR A 285 1.28 19.74 -2.79
CA TYR A 285 0.75 18.39 -2.95
C TYR A 285 -0.71 18.38 -3.41
N VAL A 286 -1.52 19.34 -2.99
CA VAL A 286 -2.90 19.48 -3.46
C VAL A 286 -2.94 19.62 -4.98
N ASP A 287 -2.11 20.53 -5.53
CA ASP A 287 -2.06 20.79 -6.97
C ASP A 287 -1.41 19.61 -7.74
N ALA A 288 -0.34 19.03 -7.21
CA ALA A 288 0.29 17.84 -7.80
C ALA A 288 -0.66 16.63 -7.83
N ILE A 289 -1.43 16.39 -6.76
CA ILE A 289 -2.44 15.32 -6.71
C ILE A 289 -3.57 15.60 -7.70
N GLY A 290 -4.02 16.86 -7.78
CA GLY A 290 -5.03 17.29 -8.75
C GLY A 290 -4.60 17.03 -10.19
N LYS A 291 -3.33 17.28 -10.53
CA LYS A 291 -2.76 16.97 -11.85
C LYS A 291 -2.61 15.45 -12.05
N SER A 292 -2.15 14.72 -11.04
CA SER A 292 -2.06 13.25 -11.11
C SER A 292 -3.43 12.61 -11.34
N LEU A 293 -4.48 13.08 -10.65
CA LEU A 293 -5.85 12.62 -10.86
C LEU A 293 -6.33 12.87 -12.29
N GLU A 294 -6.11 14.08 -12.82
CA GLU A 294 -6.43 14.43 -14.20
C GLU A 294 -5.76 13.47 -15.20
N MET A 295 -4.46 13.21 -15.00
CA MET A 295 -3.70 12.31 -15.88
C MET A 295 -4.19 10.86 -15.79
N LEU A 296 -4.47 10.36 -14.58
CA LEU A 296 -4.98 9.00 -14.39
C LEU A 296 -6.36 8.80 -15.04
N GLN A 297 -7.18 9.84 -15.07
CA GLN A 297 -8.49 9.83 -15.73
C GLN A 297 -8.39 9.95 -17.25
N SER A 298 -7.50 10.82 -17.75
CA SER A 298 -7.42 11.15 -19.19
C SER A 298 -6.46 10.27 -19.98
N ARG A 299 -5.60 9.48 -19.31
CA ARG A 299 -4.53 8.68 -19.92
C ARG A 299 -4.57 7.22 -19.48
N PRO A 300 -5.55 6.44 -19.92
CA PRO A 300 -5.65 5.01 -19.58
C PRO A 300 -4.42 4.22 -20.02
N GLU A 301 -3.70 4.68 -21.07
CA GLU A 301 -2.48 4.07 -21.56
C GLU A 301 -1.37 3.93 -20.51
N LEU A 302 -1.37 4.77 -19.47
CA LEU A 302 -0.43 4.63 -18.35
C LEU A 302 -0.71 3.34 -17.55
N ARG A 303 -1.98 3.04 -17.29
CA ARG A 303 -2.34 1.77 -16.62
C ARG A 303 -2.13 0.58 -17.53
N GLU A 304 -2.53 0.68 -18.79
CA GLU A 304 -2.34 -0.37 -19.79
C GLU A 304 -0.86 -0.74 -19.92
N ARG A 305 0.02 0.27 -20.02
CA ARG A 305 1.47 0.06 -20.09
C ARG A 305 2.00 -0.62 -18.83
N MET A 306 1.61 -0.14 -17.64
CA MET A 306 2.01 -0.76 -16.36
C MET A 306 1.61 -2.24 -16.32
N TRP A 307 0.38 -2.58 -16.71
CA TRP A 307 -0.11 -3.96 -16.75
C TRP A 307 0.63 -4.82 -17.77
N ALA A 308 0.97 -4.26 -18.94
CA ALA A 308 1.79 -4.95 -19.94
C ALA A 308 3.17 -5.30 -19.40
N VAL A 309 3.83 -4.36 -18.71
CA VAL A 309 5.12 -4.59 -18.03
C VAL A 309 4.98 -5.65 -16.95
N ALA A 310 3.93 -5.54 -16.12
CA ALA A 310 3.68 -6.50 -15.05
C ALA A 310 3.49 -7.91 -15.59
N LYS A 311 2.64 -8.07 -16.59
CA LYS A 311 2.38 -9.37 -17.21
C LYS A 311 3.64 -9.97 -17.81
N ARG A 312 4.41 -9.20 -18.59
CA ARG A 312 5.67 -9.67 -19.19
C ARG A 312 6.65 -10.16 -18.13
N LEU A 313 6.82 -9.39 -17.04
CA LEU A 313 7.70 -9.77 -15.94
C LEU A 313 7.22 -11.03 -15.21
N GLN A 314 5.93 -11.11 -14.91
CA GLN A 314 5.32 -12.23 -14.19
C GLN A 314 5.40 -13.52 -15.04
N ASP A 315 4.99 -13.46 -16.29
CA ASP A 315 5.06 -14.61 -17.21
C ASP A 315 6.51 -15.12 -17.33
N GLY A 316 7.48 -14.21 -17.56
CA GLY A 316 8.88 -14.59 -17.69
C GLY A 316 9.48 -15.19 -16.41
N LEU A 317 9.13 -14.68 -15.22
CA LEU A 317 9.57 -15.27 -13.95
C LEU A 317 8.98 -16.66 -13.72
N GLN A 318 7.71 -16.88 -14.08
CA GLN A 318 7.06 -18.19 -14.01
C GLN A 318 7.67 -19.18 -15.01
N GLU A 319 7.97 -18.77 -16.22
CA GLU A 319 8.67 -19.59 -17.23
C GLU A 319 10.07 -20.00 -16.74
N LEU A 320 10.74 -19.14 -15.99
CA LEU A 320 12.01 -19.46 -15.33
C LEU A 320 11.85 -20.38 -14.11
N GLY A 321 10.62 -20.68 -13.69
CA GLY A 321 10.30 -21.55 -12.56
C GLY A 321 10.21 -20.85 -11.21
N TYR A 322 10.31 -19.54 -11.14
CA TYR A 322 10.17 -18.78 -9.89
C TYR A 322 8.74 -18.82 -9.36
N ASP A 323 8.63 -18.93 -8.05
CA ASP A 323 7.34 -18.83 -7.35
C ASP A 323 7.01 -17.35 -7.13
N ILE A 324 5.95 -16.87 -7.79
CA ILE A 324 5.42 -15.52 -7.62
C ILE A 324 4.09 -15.50 -6.84
N GLY A 325 3.71 -16.63 -6.21
CA GLY A 325 2.45 -16.76 -5.49
C GLY A 325 1.22 -16.64 -6.39
N ASP A 326 0.11 -16.26 -5.77
CA ASP A 326 -1.19 -16.13 -6.42
C ASP A 326 -1.51 -14.63 -6.70
N THR A 327 -0.53 -13.87 -7.20
CA THR A 327 -0.70 -12.45 -7.47
C THR A 327 -1.74 -12.21 -8.56
N GLN A 328 -2.60 -11.23 -8.33
CA GLN A 328 -3.69 -10.80 -9.23
C GLN A 328 -3.58 -9.30 -9.56
N SER A 329 -2.49 -8.67 -9.16
CA SER A 329 -2.20 -7.25 -9.35
C SER A 329 -0.84 -7.06 -10.02
N PRO A 330 -0.43 -5.83 -10.36
CA PRO A 330 0.91 -5.57 -10.89
C PRO A 330 2.04 -5.92 -9.91
N ILE A 331 1.76 -6.02 -8.61
CA ILE A 331 2.77 -6.42 -7.62
C ILE A 331 3.26 -7.82 -7.95
N THR A 332 4.57 -7.97 -8.06
CA THR A 332 5.21 -9.23 -8.41
C THR A 332 6.09 -9.67 -7.25
N PRO A 333 5.59 -10.51 -6.33
CA PRO A 333 6.41 -11.13 -5.30
C PRO A 333 7.22 -12.28 -5.90
N VAL A 334 8.50 -12.36 -5.58
CA VAL A 334 9.34 -13.51 -5.93
C VAL A 334 9.77 -14.18 -4.63
N TYR A 335 9.22 -15.35 -4.35
CA TYR A 335 9.50 -16.06 -3.12
C TYR A 335 10.90 -16.71 -3.16
N VAL A 336 11.65 -16.53 -2.08
CA VAL A 336 12.95 -17.18 -1.90
C VAL A 336 12.73 -18.66 -1.61
N PRO A 337 13.44 -19.59 -2.30
CA PRO A 337 13.32 -21.03 -2.07
C PRO A 337 13.44 -21.39 -0.58
N ALA A 338 12.55 -22.24 -0.08
CA ALA A 338 12.42 -22.63 1.32
C ALA A 338 12.29 -21.48 2.34
N GLY A 339 12.24 -20.22 1.92
CA GLY A 339 12.31 -19.07 2.81
C GLY A 339 13.66 -18.93 3.51
N ASP A 340 14.72 -19.48 2.92
CA ASP A 340 16.05 -19.46 3.49
C ASP A 340 16.70 -18.09 3.38
N ARG A 341 17.22 -17.59 4.52
CA ARG A 341 17.76 -16.25 4.63
C ARG A 341 19.07 -16.07 3.89
N GLU A 342 19.99 -17.02 4.01
CA GLU A 342 21.32 -16.95 3.39
C GLU A 342 21.18 -16.94 1.86
N THR A 343 20.32 -17.82 1.35
CA THR A 343 19.95 -17.83 -0.07
C THR A 343 19.36 -16.49 -0.49
N GLY A 344 18.41 -15.93 0.26
CA GLY A 344 17.78 -14.65 -0.06
C GLY A 344 18.78 -13.47 -0.03
N GLU A 345 19.66 -13.41 0.95
CA GLU A 345 20.73 -12.42 1.03
C GLU A 345 21.71 -12.55 -0.15
N GLY A 346 22.08 -13.77 -0.53
CA GLY A 346 22.91 -14.05 -1.71
C GLY A 346 22.27 -13.61 -3.02
N MET A 347 20.99 -13.95 -3.20
CA MET A 347 20.21 -13.52 -4.38
C MET A 347 20.15 -12.00 -4.52
N VAL A 348 19.78 -11.28 -3.44
CA VAL A 348 19.72 -9.80 -3.46
C VAL A 348 21.09 -9.20 -3.77
N ARG A 349 22.15 -9.74 -3.18
CA ARG A 349 23.52 -9.26 -3.42
C ARG A 349 23.92 -9.42 -4.89
N MET A 350 23.71 -10.59 -5.46
CA MET A 350 24.03 -10.88 -6.86
C MET A 350 23.23 -9.99 -7.81
N LEU A 351 21.91 -9.85 -7.59
CA LEU A 351 21.07 -8.97 -8.40
C LEU A 351 21.56 -7.53 -8.39
N ARG A 352 21.87 -6.97 -7.20
CA ARG A 352 22.24 -5.56 -7.06
C ARG A 352 23.68 -5.26 -7.50
N GLU A 353 24.65 -6.12 -7.15
CA GLU A 353 26.07 -5.83 -7.36
C GLU A 353 26.56 -6.25 -8.73
N GLU A 354 26.09 -7.39 -9.24
CA GLU A 354 26.59 -7.97 -10.48
C GLU A 354 25.69 -7.63 -11.67
N PHE A 355 24.38 -7.69 -11.50
CA PHE A 355 23.44 -7.50 -12.61
C PHE A 355 22.81 -6.10 -12.66
N GLY A 356 23.04 -5.26 -11.66
CA GLY A 356 22.44 -3.93 -11.64
C GLY A 356 20.91 -3.94 -11.54
N VAL A 357 20.33 -4.97 -10.92
CA VAL A 357 18.87 -5.09 -10.69
C VAL A 357 18.58 -4.89 -9.21
N PHE A 358 17.89 -3.81 -8.88
CA PHE A 358 17.54 -3.48 -7.51
C PHE A 358 16.15 -4.01 -7.13
N VAL A 359 16.11 -4.94 -6.19
CA VAL A 359 14.89 -5.46 -5.56
C VAL A 359 14.92 -5.26 -4.06
N SER A 360 13.76 -5.15 -3.42
CA SER A 360 13.63 -5.10 -1.95
C SER A 360 13.35 -6.49 -1.39
N GLY A 361 14.23 -6.97 -0.52
CA GLY A 361 13.98 -8.17 0.27
C GLY A 361 13.02 -7.87 1.41
N VAL A 362 11.95 -8.61 1.51
CA VAL A 362 10.92 -8.48 2.55
C VAL A 362 10.98 -9.67 3.48
N VAL A 363 11.06 -9.40 4.78
CA VAL A 363 11.21 -10.39 5.85
C VAL A 363 10.22 -10.10 6.98
N TYR A 364 10.11 -11.02 7.93
CA TYR A 364 9.36 -10.76 9.18
C TYR A 364 9.83 -9.43 9.84
N PRO A 365 8.94 -8.58 10.34
CA PRO A 365 7.50 -8.80 10.59
C PRO A 365 6.56 -8.43 9.44
N VAL A 366 7.08 -7.97 8.31
CA VAL A 366 6.27 -7.50 7.16
C VAL A 366 5.56 -8.68 6.47
N VAL A 367 6.21 -9.83 6.48
CA VAL A 367 5.65 -11.11 6.06
C VAL A 367 5.78 -12.14 7.18
N PRO A 368 5.03 -13.25 7.18
CA PRO A 368 5.11 -14.28 8.21
C PRO A 368 6.53 -14.85 8.39
N ARG A 369 6.83 -15.39 9.58
CA ARG A 369 8.11 -16.07 9.84
C ARG A 369 8.31 -17.25 8.90
N GLY A 370 9.53 -17.41 8.37
CA GLY A 370 9.86 -18.46 7.40
C GLY A 370 9.45 -18.14 5.96
N VAL A 371 8.96 -16.94 5.71
CA VAL A 371 8.74 -16.39 4.37
C VAL A 371 9.76 -15.28 4.13
N ILE A 372 10.39 -15.30 2.97
CA ILE A 372 11.20 -14.21 2.42
C ILE A 372 10.76 -14.04 0.96
N LEU A 373 10.54 -12.82 0.56
CA LEU A 373 10.20 -12.53 -0.83
C LEU A 373 10.89 -11.24 -1.31
N PHE A 374 11.09 -11.15 -2.61
CA PHE A 374 11.45 -9.90 -3.27
C PHE A 374 10.19 -9.31 -3.84
N ARG A 375 9.85 -8.12 -3.39
CA ARG A 375 8.68 -7.41 -3.87
C ARG A 375 9.09 -6.52 -5.03
N MET A 376 8.59 -6.83 -6.22
CA MET A 376 8.83 -6.05 -7.41
C MET A 376 7.56 -5.28 -7.80
N ILE A 377 7.74 -4.02 -8.20
CA ILE A 377 6.67 -3.11 -8.60
C ILE A 377 6.91 -2.68 -10.05
N PRO A 378 6.31 -3.34 -11.02
CA PRO A 378 6.27 -2.89 -12.40
C PRO A 378 5.61 -1.51 -12.49
N THR A 379 6.15 -0.64 -13.34
CA THR A 379 5.62 0.70 -13.56
C THR A 379 5.46 0.98 -15.05
N ALA A 380 4.61 1.93 -15.40
CA ALA A 380 4.43 2.38 -16.79
C ALA A 380 5.72 2.94 -17.42
N ALA A 381 6.66 3.34 -16.59
CA ALA A 381 7.94 3.91 -17.04
C ALA A 381 9.01 2.86 -17.39
N HIS A 382 8.84 1.59 -16.98
CA HIS A 382 9.78 0.53 -17.36
C HIS A 382 9.66 0.18 -18.84
N SER A 383 10.81 0.01 -19.50
CA SER A 383 10.89 -0.46 -20.87
C SER A 383 10.83 -2.01 -20.94
N ASP A 384 10.55 -2.54 -22.13
CA ASP A 384 10.59 -3.99 -22.36
C ASP A 384 12.01 -4.53 -22.22
N GLU A 385 13.02 -3.74 -22.65
CA GLU A 385 14.42 -4.07 -22.48
C GLU A 385 14.81 -4.23 -21.00
N GLU A 386 14.30 -3.37 -20.11
CA GLU A 386 14.55 -3.47 -18.66
C GLU A 386 13.94 -4.73 -18.07
N VAL A 387 12.79 -5.17 -18.57
CA VAL A 387 12.20 -6.48 -18.21
C VAL A 387 13.10 -7.61 -18.69
N ASP A 388 13.57 -7.57 -19.96
CA ASP A 388 14.41 -8.62 -20.53
C ASP A 388 15.75 -8.75 -19.81
N VAL A 389 16.41 -7.62 -19.50
CA VAL A 389 17.63 -7.58 -18.68
C VAL A 389 17.39 -8.19 -17.30
N THR A 390 16.25 -7.86 -16.69
CA THR A 390 15.90 -8.39 -15.37
C THR A 390 15.65 -9.90 -15.41
N LEU A 391 14.93 -10.41 -16.41
CA LEU A 391 14.68 -11.85 -16.58
C LEU A 391 15.99 -12.61 -16.87
N ALA A 392 16.88 -12.04 -17.68
CA ALA A 392 18.20 -12.61 -17.92
C ALA A 392 19.03 -12.68 -16.63
N ALA A 393 18.98 -11.64 -15.79
CA ALA A 393 19.64 -11.63 -14.48
C ALA A 393 19.10 -12.72 -13.54
N TYR A 394 17.78 -12.90 -13.49
CA TYR A 394 17.15 -13.95 -12.68
C TYR A 394 17.54 -15.36 -13.18
N LYS A 395 17.59 -15.57 -14.50
CA LYS A 395 18.04 -16.83 -15.09
C LYS A 395 19.49 -17.15 -14.73
N GLU A 396 20.40 -16.20 -14.96
CA GLU A 396 21.82 -16.35 -14.66
C GLU A 396 22.05 -16.59 -13.15
N MET A 397 21.38 -15.84 -12.29
CA MET A 397 21.43 -16.01 -10.83
C MET A 397 20.97 -17.41 -10.43
N ARG A 398 19.83 -17.90 -10.94
CA ARG A 398 19.34 -19.26 -10.69
C ARG A 398 20.40 -20.31 -11.02
N ASP A 399 20.98 -20.19 -12.23
CA ASP A 399 21.93 -21.19 -12.75
C ASP A 399 23.25 -21.17 -11.96
N ARG A 400 23.80 -19.99 -11.65
CA ARG A 400 25.04 -19.82 -10.89
C ARG A 400 24.91 -20.22 -9.43
N MET A 401 23.82 -19.87 -8.78
CA MET A 401 23.54 -20.24 -7.38
C MET A 401 23.00 -21.68 -7.27
N LYS A 402 22.69 -22.36 -8.38
CA LYS A 402 22.07 -23.69 -8.42
C LYS A 402 20.81 -23.75 -7.56
N LEU A 403 19.94 -22.74 -7.71
CA LEU A 403 18.72 -22.62 -6.89
C LEU A 403 17.76 -23.78 -7.17
N ASP A 404 17.33 -24.47 -6.14
CA ASP A 404 16.23 -25.44 -6.22
C ASP A 404 14.88 -24.70 -6.05
N LEU A 405 14.28 -24.31 -7.17
CA LEU A 405 13.01 -23.57 -7.20
C LEU A 405 11.79 -24.45 -6.86
N SER A 406 11.97 -25.78 -6.68
CA SER A 406 10.91 -26.68 -6.20
C SER A 406 10.64 -26.50 -4.70
N LEU A 407 11.61 -25.97 -3.95
CA LEU A 407 11.52 -25.72 -2.52
C LEU A 407 10.70 -24.46 -2.24
N LYS A 408 9.44 -24.65 -1.92
CA LYS A 408 8.53 -23.53 -1.59
C LYS A 408 8.54 -23.23 -0.08
N PRO A 409 8.36 -21.96 0.32
CA PRO A 409 8.09 -21.64 1.73
C PRO A 409 6.86 -22.41 2.23
N SER A 410 6.82 -22.73 3.52
CA SER A 410 5.70 -23.47 4.13
C SER A 410 4.36 -22.78 3.85
N ARG A 411 3.37 -23.50 3.33
CA ARG A 411 2.00 -23.00 3.07
C ARG A 411 1.32 -22.46 4.34
N ALA A 412 1.68 -22.99 5.52
CA ALA A 412 1.17 -22.49 6.79
C ALA A 412 1.63 -21.05 7.11
N ASN A 413 2.68 -20.59 6.43
CA ASN A 413 3.28 -19.27 6.63
C ASN A 413 3.02 -18.32 5.46
N ARG A 414 2.25 -18.73 4.45
CA ARG A 414 1.85 -17.88 3.31
C ARG A 414 0.60 -17.07 3.61
#